data_2480492b6b9c4231b1238d5f2e33d863
#
_entry.id   2480492b6b9c4231b1238d5f2e33d863
#
_cell.length_a   1.000
_cell.length_b   1.000
_cell.length_c   1.000
_cell.angle_alpha   90.00
_cell.angle_beta   90.00
_cell.angle_gamma   90.00
#
_symmetry.space_group_name_H-M   'P 1'
#
loop_
_entity.id
_entity.type
_entity.pdbx_description
1 polymer ?
#
loop_
_entity_poly.entity_id
_entity_poly.type
_entity_poly.pdbx_seq_one_letter_code
_entity_poly.pdbx_strand_id
1 'polypeptide(L)'
;MKGNLAQEVYTLADLQNWRDAARDVDPPIRLAVFGDPVAHSASPLMQNAALRACAIDAQYVRFHILPQELETALRFVPKLNFIGVNLTAPHKSAAHVFMDTLDERAQRIGAINTVSIDGEKLVGWNTDGFGFARAVRSEFSVDLRDLRVMMLGAGGGAGRAIAWQCALERCERLVLANRTLAKAKELERELARYFTGPRLLGPVARLETIPWEESALRFQLSQIDLVVNATPLGMNQTDPSPIPISLLAPHLMIFDAIYKSVTTPLLRATADAGARGANGLAMLLHQGALAFEIWFNRPAPIAEMRQALVEG
;
A
#
# COMPACT_ATOMS: atom_id res chain seq x y z
N MET A 1 -30.02 8.75 -21.74
CA MET A 1 -29.57 9.99 -21.10
C MET A 1 -28.15 9.75 -20.62
N LYS A 2 -27.18 10.60 -20.97
CA LYS A 2 -25.81 10.46 -20.44
C LYS A 2 -25.87 10.93 -18.98
N GLY A 3 -25.73 10.03 -18.01
CA GLY A 3 -25.60 10.38 -16.59
C GLY A 3 -24.47 11.39 -16.40
N ASN A 4 -24.62 12.31 -15.45
CA ASN A 4 -23.56 13.23 -15.07
C ASN A 4 -22.38 12.43 -14.53
N LEU A 5 -21.18 12.66 -15.07
CA LEU A 5 -19.97 12.04 -14.55
C LEU A 5 -19.68 12.58 -13.15
N ALA A 6 -19.20 11.71 -12.26
CA ALA A 6 -18.74 12.11 -10.94
C ALA A 6 -17.64 13.19 -11.02
N GLN A 7 -17.55 14.06 -10.01
CA GLN A 7 -16.47 15.02 -9.87
C GLN A 7 -15.12 14.28 -9.81
N GLU A 8 -14.04 14.94 -10.22
CA GLU A 8 -12.71 14.35 -10.17
C GLU A 8 -12.27 14.09 -8.73
N VAL A 9 -12.55 14.99 -7.81
CA VAL A 9 -12.24 14.88 -6.38
C VAL A 9 -13.36 15.54 -5.55
N TYR A 10 -13.87 14.83 -4.57
CA TYR A 10 -14.83 15.30 -3.57
C TYR A 10 -14.12 15.71 -2.27
N THR A 11 -14.84 16.39 -1.37
CA THR A 11 -14.35 16.90 -0.08
C THR A 11 -15.27 16.52 1.07
N LEU A 12 -14.93 16.86 2.31
CA LEU A 12 -15.81 16.71 3.46
C LEU A 12 -17.11 17.55 3.30
N ALA A 13 -17.02 18.74 2.68
CA ALA A 13 -18.20 19.59 2.43
C ALA A 13 -19.21 18.89 1.51
N ASP A 14 -18.74 18.12 0.54
CA ASP A 14 -19.61 17.33 -0.34
C ASP A 14 -20.29 16.19 0.43
N LEU A 15 -19.58 15.50 1.36
CA LEU A 15 -20.19 14.49 2.23
C LEU A 15 -21.28 15.08 3.13
N GLN A 16 -21.08 16.31 3.63
CA GLN A 16 -22.06 17.01 4.46
C GLN A 16 -23.31 17.43 3.66
N ASN A 17 -23.15 17.70 2.37
CA ASN A 17 -24.21 18.07 1.44
C ASN A 17 -24.46 16.99 0.38
N TRP A 18 -24.34 15.72 0.74
CA TRP A 18 -24.29 14.57 -0.16
C TRP A 18 -25.46 14.48 -1.12
N ARG A 19 -26.67 14.82 -0.63
CA ARG A 19 -27.88 14.80 -1.44
C ARG A 19 -27.77 15.70 -2.68
N ASP A 20 -27.10 16.84 -2.56
CA ASP A 20 -26.91 17.77 -3.67
C ASP A 20 -25.65 17.42 -4.48
N ALA A 21 -24.56 17.04 -3.81
CA ALA A 21 -23.30 16.70 -4.45
C ALA A 21 -23.38 15.44 -5.34
N ALA A 22 -24.25 14.48 -4.99
CA ALA A 22 -24.41 13.21 -5.71
C ALA A 22 -25.77 13.06 -6.42
N ARG A 23 -26.60 14.12 -6.51
CA ARG A 23 -27.98 14.07 -6.99
C ARG A 23 -28.15 13.42 -8.37
N ASP A 24 -27.29 13.78 -9.31
CA ASP A 24 -27.41 13.39 -10.72
C ASP A 24 -26.28 12.46 -11.17
N VAL A 25 -25.56 11.87 -10.21
CA VAL A 25 -24.45 10.94 -10.49
C VAL A 25 -24.99 9.54 -10.74
N ASP A 26 -24.73 9.00 -11.95
CA ASP A 26 -25.20 7.68 -12.37
C ASP A 26 -24.07 6.93 -13.10
N PRO A 27 -23.69 5.74 -12.65
CA PRO A 27 -24.15 4.99 -11.46
C PRO A 27 -23.87 5.70 -10.12
N PRO A 28 -24.57 5.33 -9.02
CA PRO A 28 -24.39 6.00 -7.74
C PRO A 28 -23.01 5.75 -7.14
N ILE A 29 -22.46 6.75 -6.46
CA ILE A 29 -21.18 6.61 -5.74
C ILE A 29 -21.39 5.75 -4.49
N ARG A 30 -20.67 4.62 -4.40
CA ARG A 30 -20.75 3.66 -3.28
C ARG A 30 -19.40 3.33 -2.66
N LEU A 31 -18.32 3.76 -3.31
CA LEU A 31 -16.95 3.45 -2.92
C LEU A 31 -16.06 4.67 -3.11
N ALA A 32 -15.01 4.75 -2.32
CA ALA A 32 -14.08 5.87 -2.42
C ALA A 32 -12.67 5.54 -1.93
N VAL A 33 -11.72 6.43 -2.22
CA VAL A 33 -10.45 6.56 -1.52
C VAL A 33 -10.36 7.91 -0.83
N PHE A 34 -10.02 7.90 0.47
CA PHE A 34 -9.74 9.09 1.28
C PHE A 34 -8.24 9.31 1.41
N GLY A 35 -7.77 10.53 1.19
CA GLY A 35 -6.35 10.88 1.29
C GLY A 35 -6.09 12.37 1.24
N ASP A 36 -4.85 12.75 1.59
CA ASP A 36 -4.37 14.14 1.52
C ASP A 36 -2.86 14.14 1.17
N PRO A 37 -2.48 14.46 -0.09
CA PRO A 37 -3.34 14.64 -1.27
C PRO A 37 -3.84 13.31 -1.86
N VAL A 38 -4.92 13.34 -2.65
CA VAL A 38 -5.52 12.14 -3.25
C VAL A 38 -5.75 12.22 -4.76
N ALA A 39 -5.62 13.41 -5.35
CA ALA A 39 -5.95 13.68 -6.76
C ALA A 39 -5.24 12.73 -7.75
N HIS A 40 -4.06 12.25 -7.39
CA HIS A 40 -3.25 11.37 -8.23
C HIS A 40 -3.44 9.87 -7.97
N SER A 41 -4.40 9.49 -7.13
CA SER A 41 -4.67 8.06 -6.87
C SER A 41 -5.20 7.38 -8.13
N ALA A 42 -4.57 6.28 -8.54
CA ALA A 42 -5.03 5.45 -9.64
C ALA A 42 -6.10 4.41 -9.21
N SER A 43 -6.46 4.35 -7.92
CA SER A 43 -7.48 3.43 -7.42
C SER A 43 -8.83 3.52 -8.15
N PRO A 44 -9.35 4.70 -8.51
CA PRO A 44 -10.61 4.79 -9.26
C PRO A 44 -10.55 4.13 -10.64
N LEU A 45 -9.41 4.16 -11.33
CA LEU A 45 -9.26 3.50 -12.63
C LEU A 45 -9.56 2.02 -12.53
N MET A 46 -8.84 1.30 -11.65
CA MET A 46 -8.98 -0.14 -11.50
C MET A 46 -10.31 -0.54 -10.85
N GLN A 47 -10.77 0.19 -9.83
CA GLN A 47 -12.00 -0.18 -9.12
C GLN A 47 -13.24 0.03 -10.00
N ASN A 48 -13.31 1.13 -10.76
CA ASN A 48 -14.40 1.34 -11.71
C ASN A 48 -14.37 0.33 -12.87
N ALA A 49 -13.19 -0.14 -13.31
CA ALA A 49 -13.09 -1.23 -14.26
C ALA A 49 -13.65 -2.54 -13.67
N ALA A 50 -13.34 -2.85 -12.41
CA ALA A 50 -13.87 -4.01 -11.71
C ALA A 50 -15.41 -3.94 -11.55
N LEU A 51 -15.94 -2.79 -11.16
CA LEU A 51 -17.38 -2.57 -11.03
C LEU A 51 -18.10 -2.82 -12.36
N ARG A 52 -17.59 -2.26 -13.46
CA ARG A 52 -18.15 -2.48 -14.81
C ARG A 52 -18.07 -3.95 -15.24
N ALA A 53 -16.92 -4.59 -15.09
CA ALA A 53 -16.71 -5.98 -15.46
C ALA A 53 -17.64 -6.95 -14.71
N CYS A 54 -17.97 -6.59 -13.48
CA CYS A 54 -18.88 -7.36 -12.63
C CYS A 54 -20.36 -6.93 -12.72
N ALA A 55 -20.71 -5.99 -13.61
CA ALA A 55 -22.04 -5.41 -13.74
C ALA A 55 -22.62 -4.90 -12.39
N ILE A 56 -21.76 -4.28 -11.58
CA ILE A 56 -22.15 -3.68 -10.31
C ILE A 56 -22.49 -2.21 -10.56
N ASP A 57 -23.72 -1.83 -10.21
CA ASP A 57 -24.25 -0.47 -10.37
C ASP A 57 -23.72 0.45 -9.25
N ALA A 58 -22.46 0.85 -9.38
CA ALA A 58 -21.76 1.70 -8.44
C ALA A 58 -20.57 2.43 -9.09
N GLN A 59 -20.14 3.53 -8.47
CA GLN A 59 -18.91 4.23 -8.79
C GLN A 59 -17.97 4.31 -7.60
N TYR A 60 -16.66 4.34 -7.93
CA TYR A 60 -15.57 4.58 -7.00
C TYR A 60 -14.93 5.92 -7.32
N VAL A 61 -14.79 6.80 -6.31
CA VAL A 61 -14.30 8.17 -6.48
C VAL A 61 -13.19 8.52 -5.49
N ARG A 62 -12.60 9.72 -5.63
CA ARG A 62 -11.61 10.28 -4.72
C ARG A 62 -12.25 11.27 -3.78
N PHE A 63 -11.83 11.26 -2.51
CA PHE A 63 -12.14 12.29 -1.52
C PHE A 63 -10.85 12.87 -0.94
N HIS A 64 -10.67 14.17 -1.11
CA HIS A 64 -9.65 14.91 -0.39
C HIS A 64 -10.17 15.19 1.02
N ILE A 65 -9.63 14.47 1.99
CA ILE A 65 -10.01 14.57 3.40
C ILE A 65 -8.75 14.96 4.19
N LEU A 66 -8.80 16.09 4.87
CA LEU A 66 -7.70 16.53 5.72
C LEU A 66 -7.58 15.65 6.97
N PRO A 67 -6.40 15.57 7.62
CA PRO A 67 -6.21 14.72 8.81
C PRO A 67 -7.23 14.96 9.92
N GLN A 68 -7.57 16.22 10.19
CA GLN A 68 -8.54 16.61 11.21
C GLN A 68 -10.01 16.33 10.82
N GLU A 69 -10.28 16.03 9.57
CA GLU A 69 -11.60 15.74 9.02
C GLU A 69 -11.92 14.25 9.00
N LEU A 70 -10.90 13.39 9.17
CA LEU A 70 -11.00 11.95 8.95
C LEU A 70 -12.12 11.30 9.78
N GLU A 71 -12.19 11.58 11.08
CA GLU A 71 -13.22 11.02 11.95
C GLU A 71 -14.62 11.40 11.46
N THR A 72 -14.82 12.68 11.16
CA THR A 72 -16.10 13.19 10.66
C THR A 72 -16.48 12.53 9.34
N ALA A 73 -15.53 12.46 8.38
CA ALA A 73 -15.78 11.83 7.09
C ALA A 73 -16.16 10.34 7.25
N LEU A 74 -15.45 9.59 8.08
CA LEU A 74 -15.74 8.17 8.35
C LEU A 74 -17.14 7.96 8.96
N ARG A 75 -17.61 8.88 9.83
CA ARG A 75 -18.96 8.82 10.42
C ARG A 75 -20.09 9.05 9.42
N PHE A 76 -19.83 9.70 8.27
CA PHE A 76 -20.79 9.86 7.18
C PHE A 76 -20.93 8.60 6.33
N VAL A 77 -19.87 7.83 6.18
CA VAL A 77 -19.82 6.69 5.24
C VAL A 77 -20.99 5.70 5.40
N PRO A 78 -21.32 5.19 6.61
CA PRO A 78 -22.45 4.29 6.78
C PRO A 78 -23.80 4.96 6.47
N LYS A 79 -23.95 6.23 6.82
CA LYS A 79 -25.21 6.98 6.67
C LYS A 79 -25.56 7.34 5.23
N LEU A 80 -24.56 7.33 4.34
CA LEU A 80 -24.67 7.73 2.95
C LEU A 80 -24.68 6.53 1.97
N ASN A 81 -24.93 5.33 2.49
CA ASN A 81 -25.00 4.09 1.72
C ASN A 81 -23.69 3.76 0.97
N PHE A 82 -22.54 4.11 1.48
CA PHE A 82 -21.29 3.58 0.97
C PHE A 82 -21.18 2.10 1.32
N ILE A 83 -20.53 1.32 0.44
CA ILE A 83 -20.17 -0.08 0.67
C ILE A 83 -18.84 -0.14 1.44
N GLY A 84 -17.94 0.78 1.14
CA GLY A 84 -16.67 0.89 1.80
C GLY A 84 -15.77 1.99 1.24
N VAL A 85 -14.64 2.19 1.90
CA VAL A 85 -13.64 3.17 1.48
C VAL A 85 -12.23 2.62 1.64
N ASN A 86 -11.33 2.98 0.73
CA ASN A 86 -9.91 2.84 0.97
C ASN A 86 -9.35 4.09 1.67
N LEU A 87 -8.28 3.91 2.41
CA LEU A 87 -7.52 4.98 3.05
C LEU A 87 -6.10 4.99 2.51
N THR A 88 -5.62 6.18 2.14
CA THR A 88 -4.22 6.39 1.78
C THR A 88 -3.56 7.38 2.74
N ALA A 89 -2.33 7.79 2.45
CA ALA A 89 -1.62 8.75 3.29
C ALA A 89 -2.42 10.05 3.46
N PRO A 90 -2.41 10.65 4.68
CA PRO A 90 -1.74 10.22 5.91
C PRO A 90 -2.61 9.33 6.82
N HIS A 91 -3.79 8.90 6.40
CA HIS A 91 -4.90 8.41 7.23
C HIS A 91 -4.71 7.00 7.79
N LYS A 92 -3.90 6.14 7.14
CA LYS A 92 -3.84 4.69 7.44
C LYS A 92 -3.64 4.33 8.92
N SER A 93 -2.75 5.04 9.61
CA SER A 93 -2.49 4.80 11.04
C SER A 93 -3.50 5.52 11.95
N ALA A 94 -3.97 6.71 11.55
CA ALA A 94 -4.92 7.49 12.35
C ALA A 94 -6.31 6.85 12.39
N ALA A 95 -6.72 6.16 11.32
CA ALA A 95 -8.04 5.56 11.21
C ALA A 95 -8.31 4.40 12.17
N HIS A 96 -7.25 3.78 12.71
CA HIS A 96 -7.35 2.60 13.57
C HIS A 96 -8.30 2.80 14.77
N VAL A 97 -8.27 3.98 15.39
CA VAL A 97 -9.08 4.29 16.58
C VAL A 97 -10.55 4.62 16.28
N PHE A 98 -10.90 4.77 15.01
CA PHE A 98 -12.27 5.10 14.57
C PHE A 98 -13.07 3.89 14.09
N MET A 99 -12.47 2.70 14.10
CA MET A 99 -13.13 1.46 13.67
C MET A 99 -13.87 0.80 14.83
N ASP A 100 -15.05 0.26 14.55
CA ASP A 100 -15.82 -0.54 15.52
C ASP A 100 -15.20 -1.92 15.70
N THR A 101 -14.67 -2.49 14.62
CA THR A 101 -13.94 -3.75 14.62
C THR A 101 -12.75 -3.71 13.66
N LEU A 102 -11.77 -4.57 13.93
CA LEU A 102 -10.56 -4.68 13.13
C LEU A 102 -10.32 -6.14 12.74
N ASP A 103 -9.96 -6.35 11.49
CA ASP A 103 -9.34 -7.62 11.08
C ASP A 103 -8.05 -7.87 11.88
N GLU A 104 -7.73 -9.13 12.12
CA GLU A 104 -6.57 -9.52 12.93
C GLU A 104 -5.24 -8.95 12.38
N ARG A 105 -5.09 -8.86 11.06
CA ARG A 105 -3.89 -8.27 10.42
C ARG A 105 -3.86 -6.77 10.63
N ALA A 106 -4.97 -6.07 10.39
CA ALA A 106 -5.10 -4.64 10.60
C ALA A 106 -4.79 -4.25 12.06
N GLN A 107 -5.29 -5.04 13.01
CA GLN A 107 -5.02 -4.86 14.44
C GLN A 107 -3.52 -5.01 14.76
N ARG A 108 -2.86 -6.05 14.23
CA ARG A 108 -1.43 -6.30 14.45
C ARG A 108 -0.54 -5.23 13.80
N ILE A 109 -0.88 -4.81 12.59
CA ILE A 109 -0.13 -3.79 11.83
C ILE A 109 -0.29 -2.39 12.46
N GLY A 110 -1.43 -2.11 13.10
CA GLY A 110 -1.74 -0.78 13.62
C GLY A 110 -2.00 0.25 12.50
N ALA A 111 -2.42 -0.21 11.32
CA ALA A 111 -2.74 0.63 10.18
C ALA A 111 -3.83 -0.03 9.31
N ILE A 112 -4.69 0.79 8.73
CA ILE A 112 -5.83 0.39 7.91
C ILE A 112 -5.72 1.06 6.55
N ASN A 113 -5.96 0.33 5.47
CA ASN A 113 -6.09 0.91 4.14
C ASN A 113 -7.43 0.61 3.48
N THR A 114 -8.27 -0.19 4.12
CA THR A 114 -9.59 -0.59 3.60
C THR A 114 -10.58 -0.62 4.74
N VAL A 115 -11.74 -0.02 4.54
CA VAL A 115 -12.88 -0.05 5.45
C VAL A 115 -14.06 -0.66 4.73
N SER A 116 -14.69 -1.66 5.33
CA SER A 116 -15.99 -2.18 4.92
C SER A 116 -17.06 -1.78 5.93
N ILE A 117 -18.32 -1.77 5.49
CA ILE A 117 -19.46 -1.37 6.30
C ILE A 117 -20.32 -2.61 6.56
N ASP A 118 -20.58 -2.89 7.84
CA ASP A 118 -21.48 -3.95 8.29
C ASP A 118 -22.60 -3.32 9.10
N GLY A 119 -23.76 -3.11 8.47
CA GLY A 119 -24.83 -2.29 9.01
C GLY A 119 -24.38 -0.84 9.17
N GLU A 120 -24.30 -0.35 10.40
CA GLU A 120 -23.75 0.99 10.72
C GLU A 120 -22.30 0.94 11.21
N LYS A 121 -21.70 -0.24 11.31
CA LYS A 121 -20.36 -0.46 11.86
C LYS A 121 -19.28 -0.35 10.79
N LEU A 122 -18.17 0.26 11.18
CA LEU A 122 -16.95 0.34 10.38
C LEU A 122 -16.01 -0.83 10.75
N VAL A 123 -15.65 -1.63 9.76
CA VAL A 123 -14.72 -2.75 9.89
C VAL A 123 -13.43 -2.40 9.16
N GLY A 124 -12.31 -2.35 9.88
CA GLY A 124 -11.02 -1.96 9.34
C GLY A 124 -10.16 -3.16 8.92
N TRP A 125 -9.56 -3.06 7.74
CA TRP A 125 -8.71 -4.09 7.12
C TRP A 125 -7.37 -3.51 6.65
N ASN A 126 -6.37 -4.38 6.49
CA ASN A 126 -5.13 -4.01 5.82
C ASN A 126 -4.83 -4.97 4.67
N THR A 127 -4.90 -4.46 3.43
CA THR A 127 -4.64 -5.22 2.21
C THR A 127 -3.26 -4.95 1.61
N ASP A 128 -2.48 -3.98 2.14
CA ASP A 128 -1.18 -3.57 1.59
C ASP A 128 -0.16 -4.71 1.62
N GLY A 129 -0.03 -5.39 2.77
CA GLY A 129 0.93 -6.48 2.90
C GLY A 129 0.66 -7.63 1.94
N PHE A 130 -0.61 -8.05 1.82
CA PHE A 130 -1.03 -9.05 0.84
C PHE A 130 -0.72 -8.61 -0.59
N GLY A 131 -1.06 -7.36 -0.92
CA GLY A 131 -0.77 -6.78 -2.24
C GLY A 131 0.71 -6.83 -2.57
N PHE A 132 1.57 -6.51 -1.60
CA PHE A 132 3.03 -6.59 -1.76
C PHE A 132 3.51 -8.03 -2.02
N ALA A 133 3.08 -9.01 -1.21
CA ALA A 133 3.49 -10.40 -1.39
C ALA A 133 3.11 -10.94 -2.77
N ARG A 134 1.90 -10.63 -3.23
CA ARG A 134 1.42 -10.98 -4.57
C ARG A 134 2.21 -10.27 -5.67
N ALA A 135 2.57 -9.00 -5.47
CA ALA A 135 3.40 -8.25 -6.42
C ALA A 135 4.80 -8.85 -6.54
N VAL A 136 5.47 -9.18 -5.44
CA VAL A 136 6.78 -9.84 -5.46
C VAL A 136 6.72 -11.16 -6.22
N ARG A 137 5.70 -11.97 -5.98
CA ARG A 137 5.51 -13.25 -6.70
C ARG A 137 5.26 -13.03 -8.19
N SER A 138 4.46 -12.05 -8.59
CA SER A 138 4.14 -11.80 -10.01
C SER A 138 5.32 -11.20 -10.77
N GLU A 139 6.10 -10.31 -10.14
CA GLU A 139 7.17 -9.57 -10.82
C GLU A 139 8.51 -10.33 -10.82
N PHE A 140 8.78 -11.08 -9.75
CA PHE A 140 10.08 -11.73 -9.57
C PHE A 140 10.02 -13.27 -9.61
N SER A 141 8.82 -13.86 -9.57
CA SER A 141 8.59 -15.31 -9.53
C SER A 141 9.21 -16.00 -8.31
N VAL A 142 9.17 -15.32 -7.15
CA VAL A 142 9.71 -15.80 -5.87
C VAL A 142 8.73 -15.56 -4.74
N ASP A 143 8.83 -16.35 -3.68
CA ASP A 143 8.05 -16.16 -2.46
C ASP A 143 8.86 -15.40 -1.40
N LEU A 144 8.19 -14.56 -0.61
CA LEU A 144 8.85 -13.78 0.45
C LEU A 144 9.58 -14.66 1.46
N ARG A 145 9.09 -15.87 1.74
CA ARG A 145 9.70 -16.81 2.68
C ARG A 145 11.14 -17.17 2.32
N ASP A 146 11.47 -17.15 1.03
CA ASP A 146 12.76 -17.59 0.50
C ASP A 146 13.74 -16.41 0.33
N LEU A 147 13.39 -15.23 0.85
CA LEU A 147 14.11 -13.99 0.60
C LEU A 147 14.71 -13.38 1.87
N ARG A 148 15.89 -12.79 1.69
CA ARG A 148 16.49 -11.84 2.62
C ARG A 148 16.10 -10.43 2.16
N VAL A 149 15.30 -9.74 2.94
CA VAL A 149 14.65 -8.48 2.56
C VAL A 149 15.27 -7.30 3.32
N MET A 150 15.60 -6.23 2.61
CA MET A 150 15.90 -4.92 3.21
C MET A 150 14.75 -3.95 2.92
N MET A 151 14.21 -3.37 3.98
CA MET A 151 13.13 -2.41 3.93
C MET A 151 13.63 -0.99 4.18
N LEU A 152 13.44 -0.09 3.21
CA LEU A 152 13.67 1.34 3.35
C LEU A 152 12.33 2.03 3.65
N GLY A 153 12.26 2.76 4.78
CA GLY A 153 11.05 3.49 5.16
C GLY A 153 10.05 2.67 5.97
N ALA A 154 10.52 1.72 6.78
CA ALA A 154 9.70 0.82 7.59
C ALA A 154 8.74 1.52 8.58
N GLY A 155 8.98 2.80 8.92
CA GLY A 155 8.16 3.56 9.89
C GLY A 155 6.87 4.16 9.35
N GLY A 156 6.58 4.07 8.05
CA GLY A 156 5.35 4.55 7.41
C GLY A 156 4.26 3.47 7.34
N GLY A 157 2.99 3.85 7.10
CA GLY A 157 1.88 2.90 7.08
C GLY A 157 2.06 1.74 6.08
N ALA A 158 2.48 2.03 4.84
CA ALA A 158 2.79 0.99 3.85
C ALA A 158 4.04 0.18 4.25
N GLY A 159 5.11 0.84 4.70
CA GLY A 159 6.33 0.18 5.16
C GLY A 159 6.08 -0.78 6.33
N ARG A 160 5.27 -0.38 7.30
CA ARG A 160 4.85 -1.27 8.40
C ARG A 160 4.10 -2.50 7.87
N ALA A 161 3.11 -2.30 7.00
CA ALA A 161 2.31 -3.39 6.45
C ALA A 161 3.19 -4.40 5.68
N ILE A 162 4.13 -3.91 4.88
CA ILE A 162 5.08 -4.74 4.13
C ILE A 162 6.01 -5.51 5.10
N ALA A 163 6.58 -4.84 6.11
CA ALA A 163 7.46 -5.49 7.09
C ALA A 163 6.71 -6.57 7.90
N TRP A 164 5.47 -6.29 8.30
CA TRP A 164 4.60 -7.29 8.92
C TRP A 164 4.32 -8.48 8.00
N GLN A 165 4.09 -8.24 6.71
CA GLN A 165 3.87 -9.33 5.75
C GLN A 165 5.12 -10.21 5.61
N CYS A 166 6.33 -9.61 5.51
CA CYS A 166 7.59 -10.35 5.52
C CYS A 166 7.73 -11.23 6.76
N ALA A 167 7.36 -10.70 7.93
CA ALA A 167 7.40 -11.45 9.19
C ALA A 167 6.36 -12.57 9.25
N LEU A 168 5.13 -12.34 8.81
CA LEU A 168 4.05 -13.33 8.76
C LEU A 168 4.39 -14.49 7.81
N GLU A 169 5.01 -14.22 6.68
CA GLU A 169 5.50 -15.25 5.74
C GLU A 169 6.86 -15.83 6.16
N ARG A 170 7.44 -15.34 7.27
CA ARG A 170 8.71 -15.82 7.82
C ARG A 170 9.86 -15.76 6.80
N CYS A 171 10.03 -14.61 6.15
CA CYS A 171 11.17 -14.40 5.26
C CYS A 171 12.49 -14.78 5.98
N GLU A 172 13.50 -15.18 5.21
CA GLU A 172 14.74 -15.66 5.80
C GLU A 172 15.42 -14.62 6.69
N ARG A 173 15.39 -13.36 6.24
CA ARG A 173 15.97 -12.23 6.96
C ARG A 173 15.21 -10.95 6.64
N LEU A 174 15.05 -10.07 7.64
CA LEU A 174 14.48 -8.74 7.48
C LEU A 174 15.39 -7.69 8.09
N VAL A 175 15.86 -6.76 7.26
CA VAL A 175 16.65 -5.60 7.68
C VAL A 175 15.79 -4.35 7.54
N LEU A 176 15.66 -3.58 8.61
CA LEU A 176 14.84 -2.36 8.66
C LEU A 176 15.75 -1.13 8.66
N ALA A 177 15.66 -0.33 7.61
CA ALA A 177 16.31 0.98 7.52
C ALA A 177 15.27 2.09 7.50
N ASN A 178 15.41 3.07 8.39
CA ASN A 178 14.48 4.19 8.46
C ASN A 178 15.18 5.47 8.90
N ARG A 179 14.82 6.62 8.30
CA ARG A 179 15.36 7.94 8.69
C ARG A 179 15.22 8.21 10.19
N THR A 180 14.09 7.82 10.77
CA THR A 180 13.87 7.86 12.23
C THR A 180 14.12 6.47 12.80
N LEU A 181 15.34 6.23 13.28
CA LEU A 181 15.79 4.93 13.76
C LEU A 181 14.87 4.36 14.86
N ALA A 182 14.36 5.22 15.74
CA ALA A 182 13.46 4.82 16.83
C ALA A 182 12.20 4.09 16.34
N LYS A 183 11.59 4.55 15.22
CA LYS A 183 10.41 3.91 14.62
C LYS A 183 10.73 2.51 14.09
N ALA A 184 11.90 2.33 13.48
CA ALA A 184 12.33 1.02 13.00
C ALA A 184 12.62 0.06 14.15
N LYS A 185 13.26 0.55 15.23
CA LYS A 185 13.51 -0.25 16.45
C LYS A 185 12.23 -0.64 17.20
N GLU A 186 11.21 0.19 17.16
CA GLU A 186 9.89 -0.16 17.69
C GLU A 186 9.28 -1.31 16.89
N LEU A 187 9.27 -1.21 15.58
CA LEU A 187 8.80 -2.26 14.68
C LEU A 187 9.62 -3.55 14.81
N GLU A 188 10.95 -3.46 14.96
CA GLU A 188 11.81 -4.61 15.22
C GLU A 188 11.37 -5.37 16.49
N ARG A 189 11.10 -4.65 17.60
CA ARG A 189 10.62 -5.28 18.85
C ARG A 189 9.28 -6.00 18.66
N GLU A 190 8.35 -5.40 17.91
CA GLU A 190 7.05 -6.01 17.62
C GLU A 190 7.19 -7.30 16.78
N LEU A 191 8.11 -7.29 15.80
CA LEU A 191 8.32 -8.41 14.88
C LEU A 191 9.23 -9.51 15.41
N ALA A 192 9.99 -9.27 16.48
CA ALA A 192 11.03 -10.19 16.99
C ALA A 192 10.56 -11.63 17.18
N ARG A 193 9.31 -11.83 17.64
CA ARG A 193 8.72 -13.16 17.87
C ARG A 193 8.59 -14.03 16.60
N TYR A 194 8.57 -13.42 15.40
CA TYR A 194 8.47 -14.14 14.12
C TYR A 194 9.82 -14.63 13.61
N PHE A 195 10.91 -14.08 14.15
CA PHE A 195 12.30 -14.40 13.74
C PHE A 195 13.05 -15.22 14.79
N THR A 196 12.32 -15.87 15.71
CA THR A 196 12.86 -16.84 16.66
C THR A 196 13.14 -18.16 15.97
N GLY A 197 14.23 -18.84 16.35
CA GLY A 197 14.63 -20.14 15.80
C GLY A 197 16.11 -20.17 15.41
N PRO A 198 16.63 -21.35 14.97
CA PRO A 198 18.02 -21.48 14.61
C PRO A 198 18.39 -20.54 13.46
N ARG A 199 19.58 -19.95 13.54
CA ARG A 199 20.13 -19.10 12.47
C ARG A 199 20.59 -20.02 11.32
N LEU A 200 19.88 -19.97 10.20
CA LEU A 200 20.22 -20.78 9.02
C LEU A 200 21.44 -20.24 8.26
N LEU A 201 21.81 -18.97 8.45
CA LEU A 201 22.77 -18.23 7.63
C LEU A 201 24.01 -17.72 8.42
N GLY A 202 24.41 -18.41 9.49
CA GLY A 202 25.61 -18.03 10.23
C GLY A 202 25.39 -16.92 11.29
N PRO A 203 26.37 -16.05 11.59
CA PRO A 203 26.34 -15.14 12.73
C PRO A 203 25.42 -13.93 12.55
N VAL A 204 24.77 -13.76 11.39
CA VAL A 204 23.96 -12.58 11.07
C VAL A 204 22.56 -12.68 11.70
N ALA A 205 22.06 -11.60 12.26
CA ALA A 205 20.72 -11.57 12.84
C ALA A 205 19.65 -11.69 11.75
N ARG A 206 18.59 -12.51 12.00
CA ARG A 206 17.47 -12.68 11.08
C ARG A 206 16.57 -11.44 11.03
N LEU A 207 16.50 -10.65 12.08
CA LEU A 207 15.84 -9.36 12.16
C LEU A 207 16.82 -8.35 12.72
N GLU A 208 16.96 -7.20 12.04
CA GLU A 208 17.93 -6.18 12.42
C GLU A 208 17.47 -4.80 11.97
N THR A 209 17.65 -3.80 12.82
CA THR A 209 17.48 -2.39 12.46
C THR A 209 18.84 -1.73 12.28
N ILE A 210 19.03 -1.07 11.15
CA ILE A 210 20.26 -0.36 10.81
C ILE A 210 20.02 1.15 10.66
N PRO A 211 21.06 1.98 10.91
CA PRO A 211 21.03 3.37 10.51
C PRO A 211 21.01 3.49 8.98
N TRP A 212 20.37 4.56 8.48
CA TRP A 212 20.36 4.82 7.04
C TRP A 212 21.63 5.59 6.64
N GLU A 213 22.74 4.87 6.62
CA GLU A 213 24.07 5.37 6.30
C GLU A 213 24.72 4.48 5.24
N GLU A 214 25.53 5.04 4.35
CA GLU A 214 26.10 4.30 3.23
C GLU A 214 26.91 3.08 3.68
N SER A 215 27.70 3.20 4.75
CA SER A 215 28.50 2.10 5.28
C SER A 215 27.66 0.91 5.75
N ALA A 216 26.56 1.21 6.47
CA ALA A 216 25.63 0.19 6.94
C ALA A 216 24.87 -0.45 5.77
N LEU A 217 24.41 0.34 4.79
CA LEU A 217 23.75 -0.15 3.58
C LEU A 217 24.68 -1.05 2.76
N ARG A 218 25.93 -0.63 2.55
CA ARG A 218 26.95 -1.39 1.80
C ARG A 218 27.17 -2.78 2.37
N PHE A 219 27.32 -2.88 3.69
CA PHE A 219 27.51 -4.17 4.37
C PHE A 219 26.28 -5.09 4.18
N GLN A 220 25.09 -4.54 4.31
CA GLN A 220 23.86 -5.32 4.25
C GLN A 220 23.52 -5.78 2.82
N LEU A 221 23.67 -4.91 1.83
CA LEU A 221 23.24 -5.18 0.45
C LEU A 221 23.96 -6.38 -0.18
N SER A 222 25.17 -6.71 0.26
CA SER A 222 25.88 -7.94 -0.17
C SER A 222 25.22 -9.24 0.31
N GLN A 223 24.26 -9.15 1.26
CA GLN A 223 23.62 -10.30 1.92
C GLN A 223 22.09 -10.25 1.78
N ILE A 224 21.56 -9.40 0.90
CA ILE A 224 20.13 -9.18 0.65
C ILE A 224 19.78 -9.65 -0.76
N ASP A 225 18.57 -10.19 -0.92
CA ASP A 225 18.02 -10.58 -2.22
C ASP A 225 17.06 -9.53 -2.74
N LEU A 226 16.22 -8.94 -1.87
CA LEU A 226 15.20 -7.98 -2.22
C LEU A 226 15.34 -6.69 -1.40
N VAL A 227 15.44 -5.56 -2.07
CA VAL A 227 15.33 -4.23 -1.45
C VAL A 227 13.96 -3.63 -1.77
N VAL A 228 13.28 -3.11 -0.75
CA VAL A 228 11.98 -2.48 -0.87
C VAL A 228 12.07 -1.00 -0.52
N ASN A 229 11.77 -0.13 -1.46
CA ASN A 229 11.58 1.30 -1.19
C ASN A 229 10.11 1.57 -0.84
N ALA A 230 9.82 1.80 0.43
CA ALA A 230 8.52 2.24 0.94
C ALA A 230 8.54 3.71 1.41
N THR A 231 9.49 4.49 0.91
CA THR A 231 9.60 5.93 1.17
C THR A 231 8.98 6.75 0.05
N PRO A 232 8.72 8.05 0.24
CA PRO A 232 8.32 8.94 -0.85
C PRO A 232 9.47 9.36 -1.78
N LEU A 233 10.74 8.98 -1.49
CA LEU A 233 11.88 9.34 -2.34
C LEU A 233 11.80 8.66 -3.71
N GLY A 234 11.75 9.46 -4.75
CA GLY A 234 11.55 9.04 -6.13
C GLY A 234 10.17 9.36 -6.67
N MET A 235 9.26 9.94 -5.87
CA MET A 235 7.96 10.43 -6.35
C MET A 235 8.11 11.59 -7.33
N ASN A 236 9.13 12.43 -7.13
CA ASN A 236 9.51 13.48 -8.08
C ASN A 236 10.74 13.04 -8.87
N GLN A 237 10.81 13.43 -10.14
CA GLN A 237 11.95 13.08 -11.02
C GLN A 237 13.29 13.66 -10.53
N THR A 238 13.26 14.71 -9.72
CA THR A 238 14.42 15.37 -9.11
C THR A 238 14.82 14.77 -7.77
N ASP A 239 14.04 13.85 -7.22
CA ASP A 239 14.39 13.21 -5.95
C ASP A 239 15.65 12.36 -6.12
N PRO A 240 16.53 12.30 -5.12
CA PRO A 240 17.67 11.39 -5.15
C PRO A 240 17.19 9.93 -5.05
N SER A 241 18.01 9.01 -5.53
CA SER A 241 17.82 7.60 -5.24
C SER A 241 17.92 7.35 -3.72
N PRO A 242 17.03 6.53 -3.13
CA PRO A 242 17.10 6.19 -1.69
C PRO A 242 18.33 5.34 -1.34
N ILE A 243 19.01 4.77 -2.32
CA ILE A 243 20.26 4.02 -2.17
C ILE A 243 21.30 4.64 -3.11
N PRO A 244 22.57 4.82 -2.67
CA PRO A 244 23.66 5.16 -3.57
C PRO A 244 23.72 4.20 -4.76
N ILE A 245 23.77 4.72 -5.97
CA ILE A 245 23.75 3.91 -7.22
C ILE A 245 24.92 2.91 -7.23
N SER A 246 26.08 3.31 -6.68
CA SER A 246 27.27 2.48 -6.56
C SER A 246 27.12 1.23 -5.69
N LEU A 247 26.01 1.11 -4.96
CA LEU A 247 25.70 -0.06 -4.11
C LEU A 247 24.74 -1.04 -4.77
N LEU A 248 24.17 -0.69 -5.92
CA LEU A 248 23.32 -1.60 -6.69
C LEU A 248 24.17 -2.65 -7.40
N ALA A 249 23.70 -3.89 -7.40
CA ALA A 249 24.42 -5.02 -7.98
C ALA A 249 23.45 -5.97 -8.70
N PRO A 250 23.90 -6.72 -9.72
CA PRO A 250 23.02 -7.55 -10.58
C PRO A 250 22.22 -8.63 -9.84
N HIS A 251 22.68 -9.07 -8.65
CA HIS A 251 21.96 -10.09 -7.86
C HIS A 251 20.72 -9.55 -7.14
N LEU A 252 20.59 -8.21 -7.02
CA LEU A 252 19.50 -7.60 -6.27
C LEU A 252 18.20 -7.59 -7.08
N MET A 253 17.11 -7.79 -6.36
CA MET A 253 15.78 -7.43 -6.77
C MET A 253 15.40 -6.12 -6.07
N ILE A 254 14.84 -5.16 -6.82
CA ILE A 254 14.45 -3.85 -6.28
C ILE A 254 12.96 -3.68 -6.48
N PHE A 255 12.21 -3.57 -5.39
CA PHE A 255 10.80 -3.24 -5.42
C PHE A 255 10.61 -1.79 -4.96
N ASP A 256 10.18 -0.92 -5.87
CA ASP A 256 9.85 0.45 -5.53
C ASP A 256 8.33 0.61 -5.36
N ALA A 257 7.85 0.87 -4.14
CA ALA A 257 6.42 0.99 -3.88
C ALA A 257 5.76 2.21 -4.57
N ILE A 258 6.54 3.08 -5.22
CA ILE A 258 6.04 4.19 -6.02
C ILE A 258 5.50 3.64 -7.35
N TYR A 259 4.27 4.06 -7.71
CA TYR A 259 3.63 3.65 -8.97
C TYR A 259 3.26 4.84 -9.89
N LYS A 260 3.32 6.08 -9.39
CA LYS A 260 2.98 7.29 -10.16
C LYS A 260 3.90 7.52 -11.37
N SER A 261 5.14 7.12 -11.29
CA SER A 261 6.10 7.14 -12.39
C SER A 261 6.44 5.72 -12.79
N VAL A 262 6.37 5.43 -14.08
CA VAL A 262 6.77 4.11 -14.62
C VAL A 262 8.22 3.80 -14.29
N THR A 263 9.08 4.84 -14.24
CA THR A 263 10.50 4.70 -13.97
C THR A 263 10.98 5.78 -13.00
N THR A 264 11.23 5.41 -11.76
CA THR A 264 11.83 6.28 -10.73
C THR A 264 13.35 6.37 -10.91
N PRO A 265 14.04 7.34 -10.26
CA PRO A 265 15.50 7.38 -10.24
C PRO A 265 16.12 6.06 -9.74
N LEU A 266 15.52 5.43 -8.74
CA LEU A 266 15.95 4.12 -8.23
C LEU A 266 15.84 3.03 -9.30
N LEU A 267 14.72 2.92 -10.00
CA LEU A 267 14.49 1.88 -11.02
C LEU A 267 15.37 2.08 -12.26
N ARG A 268 15.67 3.33 -12.65
CA ARG A 268 16.67 3.61 -13.70
C ARG A 268 18.04 3.07 -13.31
N ALA A 269 18.50 3.47 -12.12
CA ALA A 269 19.79 3.00 -11.61
C ALA A 269 19.84 1.46 -11.42
N THR A 270 18.71 0.84 -11.09
CA THR A 270 18.58 -0.62 -11.00
C THR A 270 18.82 -1.28 -12.36
N ALA A 271 18.21 -0.74 -13.43
CA ALA A 271 18.42 -1.24 -14.78
C ALA A 271 19.87 -1.05 -15.25
N ASP A 272 20.47 0.11 -14.98
CA ASP A 272 21.86 0.41 -15.31
C ASP A 272 22.85 -0.54 -14.59
N ALA A 273 22.51 -0.97 -13.39
CA ALA A 273 23.28 -1.95 -12.61
C ALA A 273 23.06 -3.40 -13.06
N GLY A 274 22.19 -3.66 -14.04
CA GLY A 274 21.83 -5.03 -14.47
C GLY A 274 20.99 -5.81 -13.45
N ALA A 275 20.39 -5.13 -12.48
CA ALA A 275 19.51 -5.70 -11.46
C ALA A 275 18.06 -5.76 -11.93
N ARG A 276 17.25 -6.58 -11.26
CA ARG A 276 15.81 -6.70 -11.57
C ARG A 276 15.02 -5.66 -10.77
N GLY A 277 14.17 -4.89 -11.43
CA GLY A 277 13.35 -3.87 -10.78
C GLY A 277 11.86 -4.01 -11.09
N ALA A 278 11.02 -3.67 -10.11
CA ALA A 278 9.57 -3.55 -10.27
C ALA A 278 9.05 -2.32 -9.52
N ASN A 279 8.01 -1.67 -10.07
CA ASN A 279 7.34 -0.55 -9.43
C ASN A 279 6.13 -1.01 -8.61
N GLY A 280 5.48 -0.06 -7.92
CA GLY A 280 4.34 -0.33 -7.03
C GLY A 280 3.01 -0.66 -7.71
N LEU A 281 2.95 -0.70 -9.05
CA LEU A 281 1.68 -0.88 -9.76
C LEU A 281 1.03 -2.24 -9.49
N ALA A 282 1.84 -3.30 -9.46
CA ALA A 282 1.35 -4.64 -9.12
C ALA A 282 0.85 -4.72 -7.67
N MET A 283 1.50 -4.03 -6.74
CA MET A 283 1.02 -3.94 -5.35
C MET A 283 -0.30 -3.17 -5.26
N LEU A 284 -0.43 -2.05 -5.98
CA LEU A 284 -1.68 -1.29 -6.08
C LEU A 284 -2.81 -2.17 -6.61
N LEU A 285 -2.56 -2.94 -7.67
CA LEU A 285 -3.53 -3.88 -8.24
C LEU A 285 -4.00 -4.91 -7.20
N HIS A 286 -3.07 -5.64 -6.62
CA HIS A 286 -3.42 -6.77 -5.76
C HIS A 286 -4.04 -6.35 -4.42
N GLN A 287 -3.61 -5.22 -3.81
CA GLN A 287 -4.27 -4.69 -2.62
C GLN A 287 -5.69 -4.19 -2.92
N GLY A 288 -5.89 -3.59 -4.10
CA GLY A 288 -7.21 -3.15 -4.55
C GLY A 288 -8.14 -4.31 -4.92
N ALA A 289 -7.61 -5.37 -5.49
CA ALA A 289 -8.35 -6.60 -5.76
C ALA A 289 -8.86 -7.23 -4.46
N LEU A 290 -8.00 -7.34 -3.43
CA LEU A 290 -8.43 -7.85 -2.12
C LEU A 290 -9.46 -6.92 -1.46
N ALA A 291 -9.34 -5.59 -1.59
CA ALA A 291 -10.36 -4.67 -1.10
C ALA A 291 -11.72 -4.91 -1.79
N PHE A 292 -11.72 -5.10 -3.11
CA PHE A 292 -12.92 -5.47 -3.87
C PHE A 292 -13.55 -6.78 -3.36
N GLU A 293 -12.73 -7.81 -3.12
CA GLU A 293 -13.19 -9.11 -2.60
C GLU A 293 -13.80 -8.98 -1.20
N ILE A 294 -13.24 -8.13 -0.34
CA ILE A 294 -13.79 -7.82 0.99
C ILE A 294 -15.18 -7.17 0.87
N TRP A 295 -15.34 -6.19 -0.03
CA TRP A 295 -16.60 -5.45 -0.18
C TRP A 295 -17.72 -6.28 -0.79
N PHE A 296 -17.39 -7.14 -1.76
CA PHE A 296 -18.40 -7.83 -2.57
C PHE A 296 -18.48 -9.34 -2.33
N ASN A 297 -17.61 -9.89 -1.48
CA ASN A 297 -17.51 -11.32 -1.18
C ASN A 297 -17.48 -12.19 -2.47
N ARG A 298 -16.72 -11.76 -3.47
CA ARG A 298 -16.55 -12.45 -4.76
C ARG A 298 -15.16 -12.17 -5.34
N PRO A 299 -14.63 -13.06 -6.21
CA PRO A 299 -13.34 -12.84 -6.84
C PRO A 299 -13.27 -11.53 -7.63
N ALA A 300 -12.16 -10.79 -7.49
CA ALA A 300 -11.90 -9.58 -8.23
C ALA A 300 -11.53 -9.90 -9.70
N PRO A 301 -12.03 -9.12 -10.68
CA PRO A 301 -11.67 -9.26 -12.09
C PRO A 301 -10.29 -8.63 -12.35
N ILE A 302 -9.23 -9.34 -11.95
CA ILE A 302 -7.84 -8.83 -11.93
C ILE A 302 -7.36 -8.42 -13.34
N ALA A 303 -7.79 -9.11 -14.39
CA ALA A 303 -7.37 -8.80 -15.76
C ALA A 303 -7.86 -7.41 -16.19
N GLU A 304 -9.12 -7.10 -15.97
CA GLU A 304 -9.76 -5.82 -16.29
C GLU A 304 -9.21 -4.70 -15.42
N MET A 305 -8.96 -4.98 -14.13
CA MET A 305 -8.34 -4.03 -13.19
C MET A 305 -6.91 -3.67 -13.65
N ARG A 306 -6.12 -4.66 -14.07
CA ARG A 306 -4.75 -4.48 -14.58
C ARG A 306 -4.76 -3.67 -15.87
N GLN A 307 -5.62 -4.02 -16.81
CA GLN A 307 -5.73 -3.31 -18.09
C GLN A 307 -6.01 -1.81 -17.87
N ALA A 308 -6.96 -1.49 -16.99
CA ALA A 308 -7.31 -0.11 -16.66
C ALA A 308 -6.17 0.69 -16.02
N LEU A 309 -5.27 0.03 -15.27
CA LEU A 309 -4.08 0.69 -14.69
C LEU A 309 -2.96 0.92 -15.71
N VAL A 310 -2.92 0.17 -16.80
CA VAL A 310 -1.90 0.32 -17.86
C VAL A 310 -2.33 1.36 -18.90
N GLU A 311 -3.63 1.48 -19.16
CA GLU A 311 -4.21 2.39 -20.15
C GLU A 311 -4.44 3.81 -19.63
N GLY A 312 -4.54 4.03 -18.32
CA GLY A 312 -4.82 5.32 -17.66
C GLY A 312 -3.62 5.90 -16.96
#